data_e7f7e68bb9bb461b2754c02f3e82d31b
#
_entry.id   e7f7e68bb9bb461b2754c02f3e82d31b
#
_cell.length_a   1.000
_cell.length_b   1.000
_cell.length_c   1.000
_cell.angle_alpha   90.00
_cell.angle_beta   90.00
_cell.angle_gamma   90.00
#
_symmetry.space_group_name_H-M   'P 1'
#
loop_
_entity.id
_entity.type
_entity.pdbx_description
1 polymer ?
#
loop_
_entity_poly.entity_id
_entity_poly.type
_entity_poly.pdbx_seq_one_letter_code
_entity_poly.pdbx_strand_id
1 'polypeptide(L)'
;MAKATLFGVPASHPTYAAELMLRQKGVDYRRVDLVAVVHRGVLRVLGFPGITVPALRLDGRRVQGTRAIAEALDGARPGAPLVPDPAVAAAEAWADQHYQAVPRRLVWNALSRDRSTLATFLTDAKLGVPVSVAAGLGGPVIKAAVRANEADEAHVRADLATLPELIHHVHDLLRAGTIGGEHPNVADYQIATSTALLATMDDIRPMLEGRPILDHARQVAPGYPGHVNRVFPQDWLQA
;
A
#
# COMPACT_ATOMS: atom_id res chain seq x y z
N MET A 1 -7.06 19.08 -19.27
CA MET A 1 -5.81 18.28 -19.16
C MET A 1 -5.54 17.96 -17.70
N ALA A 2 -5.23 16.71 -17.36
CA ALA A 2 -4.90 16.34 -16.00
C ALA A 2 -3.68 17.15 -15.53
N LYS A 3 -3.86 17.94 -14.49
CA LYS A 3 -2.77 18.71 -13.86
C LYS A 3 -1.98 17.88 -12.84
N ALA A 4 -2.32 16.59 -12.73
CA ALA A 4 -1.68 15.67 -11.81
C ALA A 4 -1.08 14.44 -12.53
N THR A 5 0.09 13.99 -12.07
CA THR A 5 0.70 12.72 -12.48
C THR A 5 1.16 11.97 -11.23
N LEU A 6 0.57 10.80 -11.02
CA LEU A 6 0.94 9.90 -9.91
C LEU A 6 1.91 8.84 -10.42
N PHE A 7 3.08 8.77 -9.80
CA PHE A 7 4.08 7.72 -10.01
C PHE A 7 3.96 6.68 -8.92
N GLY A 8 3.82 5.43 -9.33
CA GLY A 8 3.65 4.29 -8.44
C GLY A 8 4.43 3.06 -8.90
N VAL A 9 4.20 1.96 -8.21
CA VAL A 9 4.61 0.60 -8.58
C VAL A 9 3.32 -0.21 -8.65
N PRO A 10 3.16 -1.15 -9.59
CA PRO A 10 1.97 -2.00 -9.65
C PRO A 10 1.66 -2.63 -8.31
N ALA A 11 0.38 -2.64 -7.92
CA ALA A 11 -0.11 -3.15 -6.65
C ALA A 11 0.60 -2.58 -5.39
N SER A 12 1.19 -1.41 -5.49
CA SER A 12 1.70 -0.71 -4.31
C SER A 12 0.52 -0.17 -3.49
N HIS A 13 0.32 -0.71 -2.28
CA HIS A 13 -0.76 -0.26 -1.40
C HIS A 13 -0.68 1.24 -1.03
N PRO A 14 0.50 1.87 -0.79
CA PRO A 14 0.53 3.32 -0.59
C PRO A 14 0.23 4.10 -1.87
N THR A 15 0.56 3.56 -3.05
CA THR A 15 0.16 4.19 -4.32
C THR A 15 -1.35 4.14 -4.49
N TYR A 16 -1.99 3.02 -4.13
CA TYR A 16 -3.43 2.89 -4.18
C TYR A 16 -4.12 3.82 -3.19
N ALA A 17 -3.57 4.01 -1.97
CA ALA A 17 -4.04 5.01 -1.04
C ALA A 17 -4.04 6.42 -1.67
N ALA A 18 -2.95 6.80 -2.35
CA ALA A 18 -2.86 8.08 -3.04
C ALA A 18 -3.89 8.21 -4.19
N GLU A 19 -4.18 7.13 -4.93
CA GLU A 19 -5.22 7.12 -5.95
C GLU A 19 -6.61 7.38 -5.36
N LEU A 20 -6.92 6.73 -4.23
CA LEU A 20 -8.20 6.90 -3.55
C LEU A 20 -8.37 8.34 -3.04
N MET A 21 -7.33 8.94 -2.46
CA MET A 21 -7.33 10.34 -2.06
C MET A 21 -7.53 11.30 -3.24
N LEU A 22 -6.87 11.07 -4.37
CA LEU A 22 -7.05 11.85 -5.60
C LEU A 22 -8.49 11.78 -6.11
N ARG A 23 -9.10 10.58 -6.08
CA ARG A 23 -10.50 10.37 -6.46
C ARG A 23 -11.47 11.09 -5.51
N GLN A 24 -11.27 10.99 -4.19
CA GLN A 24 -12.08 11.70 -3.20
C GLN A 24 -12.04 13.22 -3.40
N LYS A 25 -10.88 13.76 -3.75
CA LYS A 25 -10.69 15.19 -4.02
C LYS A 25 -11.07 15.62 -5.44
N GLY A 26 -11.63 14.72 -6.26
CA GLY A 26 -12.06 15.04 -7.63
C GLY A 26 -10.90 15.48 -8.53
N VAL A 27 -9.68 15.00 -8.27
CA VAL A 27 -8.50 15.37 -9.06
C VAL A 27 -8.31 14.39 -10.21
N ASP A 28 -8.41 14.87 -11.44
CA ASP A 28 -8.00 14.11 -12.61
C ASP A 28 -6.49 13.90 -12.62
N TYR A 29 -6.06 12.66 -12.77
CA TYR A 29 -4.65 12.31 -12.77
C TYR A 29 -4.30 11.26 -13.82
N ARG A 30 -3.04 11.29 -14.26
CA ARG A 30 -2.43 10.21 -15.01
C ARG A 30 -1.60 9.35 -14.08
N ARG A 31 -1.87 8.04 -14.03
CA ARG A 31 -1.02 7.07 -13.35
C ARG A 31 0.12 6.61 -14.26
N VAL A 32 1.32 6.52 -13.71
CA VAL A 32 2.52 5.98 -14.33
C VAL A 32 3.13 4.96 -13.38
N ASP A 33 3.12 3.70 -13.77
CA ASP A 33 3.75 2.66 -12.98
C ASP A 33 5.22 2.50 -13.38
N LEU A 34 6.05 2.38 -12.37
CA LEU A 34 7.48 2.13 -12.47
C LEU A 34 7.78 0.70 -12.01
N VAL A 35 8.84 0.12 -12.52
CA VAL A 35 9.28 -1.20 -12.08
C VAL A 35 9.79 -1.10 -10.64
N ALA A 36 9.37 -2.06 -9.79
CA ALA A 36 9.82 -2.13 -8.39
C ALA A 36 11.37 -2.12 -8.33
N VAL A 37 11.92 -1.47 -7.31
CA VAL A 37 13.34 -1.19 -7.12
C VAL A 37 13.91 -0.17 -8.10
N VAL A 38 13.65 -0.30 -9.41
CA VAL A 38 14.13 0.65 -10.45
C VAL A 38 13.51 2.04 -10.25
N HIS A 39 12.27 2.12 -9.72
CA HIS A 39 11.58 3.39 -9.44
C HIS A 39 12.43 4.37 -8.61
N ARG A 40 13.32 3.87 -7.75
CA ARG A 40 14.19 4.69 -6.89
C ARG A 40 15.08 5.63 -7.71
N GLY A 41 15.72 5.09 -8.76
CA GLY A 41 16.55 5.87 -9.66
C GLY A 41 15.74 6.82 -10.54
N VAL A 42 14.60 6.34 -11.05
CA VAL A 42 13.70 7.15 -11.90
C VAL A 42 13.17 8.36 -11.14
N LEU A 43 12.68 8.19 -9.90
CA LEU A 43 12.16 9.29 -9.10
C LEU A 43 13.25 10.35 -8.81
N ARG A 44 14.48 9.92 -8.55
CA ARG A 44 15.62 10.84 -8.37
C ARG A 44 15.89 11.65 -9.64
N VAL A 45 15.92 11.01 -10.81
CA VAL A 45 16.09 11.70 -12.10
C VAL A 45 14.93 12.66 -12.38
N LEU A 46 13.71 12.30 -11.98
CA LEU A 46 12.53 13.18 -12.09
C LEU A 46 12.55 14.34 -11.08
N GLY A 47 13.54 14.41 -10.20
CA GLY A 47 13.74 15.49 -9.23
C GLY A 47 12.79 15.42 -8.02
N PHE A 48 12.32 14.24 -7.64
CA PHE A 48 11.61 14.05 -6.38
C PHE A 48 12.58 14.09 -5.19
N PRO A 49 12.14 14.55 -4.00
CA PRO A 49 13.02 14.70 -2.83
C PRO A 49 13.47 13.35 -2.25
N GLY A 50 12.71 12.28 -2.50
CA GLY A 50 12.99 10.94 -2.01
C GLY A 50 12.97 9.90 -3.13
N ILE A 51 13.00 8.62 -2.75
CA ILE A 51 13.10 7.48 -3.66
C ILE A 51 11.91 6.51 -3.54
N THR A 52 10.91 6.84 -2.73
CA THR A 52 9.77 5.97 -2.44
C THR A 52 8.53 6.38 -3.26
N VAL A 53 7.61 5.43 -3.44
CA VAL A 53 6.28 5.70 -3.96
C VAL A 53 5.26 5.67 -2.80
N PRO A 54 4.15 6.41 -2.91
CA PRO A 54 3.69 7.23 -4.03
C PRO A 54 4.47 8.54 -4.18
N ALA A 55 4.58 9.00 -5.44
CA ALA A 55 5.15 10.30 -5.77
C ALA A 55 4.21 11.02 -6.73
N LEU A 56 3.79 12.23 -6.39
CA LEU A 56 2.78 13.01 -7.10
C LEU A 56 3.38 14.30 -7.66
N ARG A 57 3.16 14.57 -8.94
CA ARG A 57 3.28 15.92 -9.49
C ARG A 57 1.89 16.53 -9.53
N LEU A 58 1.66 17.54 -8.72
CA LEU A 58 0.39 18.27 -8.61
C LEU A 58 0.62 19.74 -8.97
N ASP A 59 -0.01 20.20 -10.04
CA ASP A 59 0.10 21.59 -10.53
C ASP A 59 1.58 22.08 -10.61
N GLY A 60 2.47 21.20 -11.09
CA GLY A 60 3.92 21.46 -11.23
C GLY A 60 4.76 21.18 -9.98
N ARG A 61 4.16 21.10 -8.79
CA ARG A 61 4.86 20.77 -7.53
C ARG A 61 5.09 19.27 -7.42
N ARG A 62 6.23 18.87 -6.85
CA ARG A 62 6.55 17.48 -6.53
C ARG A 62 6.29 17.21 -5.07
N VAL A 63 5.42 16.22 -4.80
CA VAL A 63 5.02 15.80 -3.45
C VAL A 63 5.25 14.31 -3.33
N GLN A 64 5.73 13.80 -2.20
CA GLN A 64 6.08 12.40 -2.05
C GLN A 64 5.71 11.87 -0.67
N GLY A 65 5.17 10.63 -0.65
CA GLY A 65 4.64 9.99 0.54
C GLY A 65 3.17 10.28 0.77
N THR A 66 2.48 9.34 1.42
CA THR A 66 1.02 9.34 1.60
C THR A 66 0.55 10.58 2.35
N ARG A 67 1.19 10.89 3.47
CA ARG A 67 0.88 12.05 4.31
C ARG A 67 1.03 13.38 3.57
N ALA A 68 2.19 13.61 2.95
CA ALA A 68 2.46 14.86 2.24
C ALA A 68 1.54 15.04 1.03
N ILE A 69 1.13 13.95 0.38
CA ILE A 69 0.14 13.98 -0.71
C ILE A 69 -1.23 14.39 -0.16
N ALA A 70 -1.68 13.84 0.99
CA ALA A 70 -2.93 14.21 1.62
C ALA A 70 -2.97 15.71 1.96
N GLU A 71 -1.93 16.22 2.61
CA GLU A 71 -1.81 17.64 2.97
C GLU A 71 -1.78 18.55 1.74
N ALA A 72 -1.08 18.15 0.67
CA ALA A 72 -1.05 18.90 -0.58
C ALA A 72 -2.42 18.93 -1.28
N LEU A 73 -3.18 17.84 -1.21
CA LEU A 73 -4.53 17.75 -1.76
C LEU A 73 -5.51 18.60 -0.95
N ASP A 74 -5.43 18.58 0.38
CA ASP A 74 -6.25 19.41 1.25
C ASP A 74 -6.03 20.90 0.97
N GLY A 75 -4.78 21.32 0.79
CA GLY A 75 -4.44 22.70 0.44
C GLY A 75 -4.82 23.11 -0.98
N ALA A 76 -4.97 22.16 -1.92
CA ALA A 76 -5.22 22.46 -3.32
C ALA A 76 -6.68 22.27 -3.75
N ARG A 77 -7.49 21.53 -3.00
CA ARG A 77 -8.87 21.16 -3.39
C ARG A 77 -9.82 21.23 -2.20
N PRO A 78 -11.02 21.82 -2.39
CA PRO A 78 -12.07 21.83 -1.37
C PRO A 78 -12.61 20.42 -1.13
N GLY A 79 -13.41 20.25 -0.07
CA GLY A 79 -14.09 19.03 0.33
C GLY A 79 -13.62 18.53 1.68
N ALA A 80 -14.13 17.35 2.12
CA ALA A 80 -13.78 16.78 3.41
C ALA A 80 -12.25 16.65 3.54
N PRO A 81 -11.66 17.13 4.65
CA PRO A 81 -10.21 17.10 4.84
C PRO A 81 -9.71 15.67 4.97
N LEU A 82 -8.56 15.41 4.34
CA LEU A 82 -7.86 14.11 4.48
C LEU A 82 -7.10 14.03 5.81
N VAL A 83 -6.69 15.19 6.35
CA VAL A 83 -6.01 15.29 7.64
C VAL A 83 -6.81 16.24 8.55
N PRO A 84 -7.98 15.80 9.08
CA PRO A 84 -8.90 16.69 9.79
C PRO A 84 -8.37 17.15 11.15
N ASP A 85 -7.59 16.32 11.84
CA ASP A 85 -7.19 16.57 13.22
C ASP A 85 -5.88 15.82 13.61
N PRO A 86 -5.31 16.12 14.78
CA PRO A 86 -4.09 15.46 15.27
C PRO A 86 -4.21 13.96 15.53
N ALA A 87 -5.41 13.44 15.87
CA ALA A 87 -5.59 12.01 16.14
C ALA A 87 -5.47 11.20 14.84
N VAL A 88 -6.07 11.67 13.75
CA VAL A 88 -5.90 11.10 12.42
C VAL A 88 -4.43 11.17 11.98
N ALA A 89 -3.79 12.30 12.25
CA ALA A 89 -2.37 12.47 11.95
C ALA A 89 -1.47 11.48 12.70
N ALA A 90 -1.79 11.20 13.97
CA ALA A 90 -1.08 10.22 14.78
C ALA A 90 -1.34 8.79 14.31
N ALA A 91 -2.59 8.46 13.95
CA ALA A 91 -2.96 7.14 13.43
C ALA A 91 -2.26 6.84 12.10
N GLU A 92 -2.18 7.83 11.19
CA GLU A 92 -1.44 7.68 9.94
C GLU A 92 0.06 7.47 10.19
N ALA A 93 0.67 8.26 11.07
CA ALA A 93 2.08 8.12 11.43
C ALA A 93 2.38 6.75 12.04
N TRP A 94 1.51 6.25 12.92
CA TRP A 94 1.61 4.89 13.44
C TRP A 94 1.52 3.85 12.33
N ALA A 95 0.56 3.99 11.42
CA ALA A 95 0.40 3.06 10.31
C ALA A 95 1.62 3.06 9.38
N ASP A 96 2.21 4.22 9.10
CA ASP A 96 3.43 4.34 8.30
C ASP A 96 4.63 3.66 8.98
N GLN A 97 4.78 3.84 10.29
CA GLN A 97 5.92 3.33 11.05
C GLN A 97 5.82 1.83 11.38
N HIS A 98 4.64 1.33 11.70
CA HIS A 98 4.46 0.00 12.28
C HIS A 98 3.67 -0.97 11.38
N TYR A 99 2.68 -0.49 10.64
CA TYR A 99 1.75 -1.37 9.92
C TYR A 99 2.11 -1.55 8.44
N GLN A 100 2.48 -0.47 7.74
CA GLN A 100 2.67 -0.47 6.29
C GLN A 100 3.78 -1.41 5.80
N ALA A 101 4.85 -1.59 6.59
CA ALA A 101 5.97 -2.43 6.20
C ALA A 101 5.62 -3.93 6.22
N VAL A 102 4.74 -4.35 7.15
CA VAL A 102 4.35 -5.75 7.37
C VAL A 102 3.76 -6.40 6.13
N PRO A 103 2.63 -5.95 5.54
CA PRO A 103 2.07 -6.58 4.34
C PRO A 103 3.06 -6.63 3.18
N ARG A 104 3.88 -5.61 3.03
CA ARG A 104 4.90 -5.54 1.97
C ARG A 104 5.96 -6.61 2.14
N ARG A 105 6.51 -6.80 3.37
CA ARG A 105 7.50 -7.85 3.64
C ARG A 105 6.90 -9.24 3.44
N LEU A 106 5.71 -9.47 3.99
CA LEU A 106 5.02 -10.76 3.85
C LEU A 106 4.81 -11.13 2.37
N VAL A 107 4.28 -10.20 1.56
CA VAL A 107 4.03 -10.47 0.13
C VAL A 107 5.33 -10.69 -0.64
N TRP A 108 6.38 -9.89 -0.44
CA TRP A 108 7.63 -10.11 -1.15
C TRP A 108 8.32 -11.42 -0.77
N ASN A 109 8.27 -11.81 0.51
CA ASN A 109 8.76 -13.12 0.95
C ASN A 109 7.93 -14.25 0.31
N ALA A 110 6.61 -14.16 0.36
CA ALA A 110 5.72 -15.15 -0.22
C ALA A 110 5.94 -15.32 -1.72
N LEU A 111 6.04 -14.23 -2.49
CA LEU A 111 6.36 -14.27 -3.92
C LEU A 111 7.76 -14.80 -4.21
N SER A 112 8.70 -14.73 -3.26
CA SER A 112 10.01 -15.35 -3.41
C SER A 112 9.95 -16.86 -3.27
N ARG A 113 8.99 -17.40 -2.53
CA ARG A 113 8.72 -18.83 -2.35
C ARG A 113 7.89 -19.40 -3.49
N ASP A 114 6.82 -18.67 -3.89
CA ASP A 114 5.99 -19.03 -5.03
C ASP A 114 5.63 -17.77 -5.84
N ARG A 115 6.27 -17.65 -7.01
CA ARG A 115 6.03 -16.54 -7.94
C ARG A 115 4.88 -16.77 -8.93
N SER A 116 4.20 -17.89 -8.88
CA SER A 116 3.16 -18.27 -9.86
C SER A 116 2.04 -17.25 -9.93
N THR A 117 1.75 -16.57 -8.82
CA THR A 117 0.68 -15.57 -8.70
C THR A 117 1.12 -14.14 -8.97
N LEU A 118 2.39 -13.87 -9.28
CA LEU A 118 2.90 -12.52 -9.51
C LEU A 118 2.09 -11.74 -10.56
N ALA A 119 1.62 -12.43 -11.62
CA ALA A 119 0.84 -11.81 -12.68
C ALA A 119 -0.47 -11.18 -12.18
N THR A 120 -1.06 -11.69 -11.10
CA THR A 120 -2.29 -11.16 -10.52
C THR A 120 -2.13 -9.74 -9.95
N PHE A 121 -0.91 -9.39 -9.51
CA PHE A 121 -0.55 -8.04 -9.06
C PHE A 121 -0.29 -7.05 -10.20
N LEU A 122 -0.19 -7.55 -11.44
CA LEU A 122 0.11 -6.75 -12.62
C LEU A 122 -1.11 -6.48 -13.50
N THR A 123 -2.30 -6.94 -13.10
CA THR A 123 -3.52 -6.90 -13.93
C THR A 123 -3.84 -5.50 -14.44
N ASP A 124 -3.71 -4.47 -13.57
CA ASP A 124 -3.98 -3.06 -13.91
C ASP A 124 -2.71 -2.22 -14.08
N ALA A 125 -1.56 -2.87 -14.28
CA ALA A 125 -0.28 -2.18 -14.37
C ALA A 125 -0.18 -1.27 -15.59
N LYS A 126 0.32 -0.05 -15.39
CA LYS A 126 0.58 0.97 -16.43
C LYS A 126 2.09 1.07 -16.71
N LEU A 127 2.75 -0.08 -16.92
CA LEU A 127 4.20 -0.19 -17.15
C LEU A 127 4.65 0.13 -18.57
N GLY A 128 3.72 0.21 -19.51
CA GLY A 128 4.05 0.39 -20.94
C GLY A 128 4.63 -0.86 -21.62
N VAL A 129 4.64 -2.01 -20.94
CA VAL A 129 5.03 -3.32 -21.47
C VAL A 129 3.96 -4.36 -21.17
N PRO A 130 3.82 -5.43 -21.98
CA PRO A 130 2.86 -6.50 -21.72
C PRO A 130 3.10 -7.15 -20.35
N VAL A 131 2.01 -7.54 -19.67
CA VAL A 131 2.07 -8.20 -18.34
C VAL A 131 2.90 -9.48 -18.38
N SER A 132 2.82 -10.26 -19.44
CA SER A 132 3.62 -11.49 -19.62
C SER A 132 5.13 -11.22 -19.62
N VAL A 133 5.56 -10.14 -20.26
CA VAL A 133 6.97 -9.72 -20.27
C VAL A 133 7.40 -9.25 -18.88
N ALA A 134 6.59 -8.43 -18.23
CA ALA A 134 6.86 -7.94 -16.88
C ALA A 134 6.93 -9.09 -15.87
N ALA A 135 6.01 -10.06 -15.94
CA ALA A 135 6.00 -11.25 -15.09
C ALA A 135 7.20 -12.17 -15.35
N GLY A 136 7.61 -12.32 -16.61
CA GLY A 136 8.79 -13.12 -16.99
C GLY A 136 10.09 -12.60 -16.37
N LEU A 137 10.22 -11.27 -16.23
CA LEU A 137 11.35 -10.60 -15.57
C LEU A 137 11.22 -10.55 -14.04
N GLY A 138 10.16 -11.12 -13.47
CA GLY A 138 9.82 -11.01 -12.05
C GLY A 138 10.86 -11.58 -11.09
N GLY A 139 11.57 -12.65 -11.45
CA GLY A 139 12.52 -13.30 -10.53
C GLY A 139 13.60 -12.36 -9.98
N PRO A 140 14.39 -11.67 -10.83
CA PRO A 140 15.38 -10.69 -10.37
C PRO A 140 14.74 -9.53 -9.58
N VAL A 141 13.56 -9.07 -9.99
CA VAL A 141 12.83 -7.99 -9.29
C VAL A 141 12.40 -8.44 -7.90
N ILE A 142 11.84 -9.64 -7.75
CA ILE A 142 11.46 -10.21 -6.46
C ILE A 142 12.67 -10.30 -5.53
N LYS A 143 13.81 -10.88 -6.03
CA LYS A 143 15.03 -11.00 -5.24
C LYS A 143 15.55 -9.63 -4.75
N ALA A 144 15.53 -8.65 -5.62
CA ALA A 144 15.92 -7.28 -5.28
C ALA A 144 14.95 -6.63 -4.30
N ALA A 145 13.62 -6.88 -4.45
CA ALA A 145 12.59 -6.35 -3.56
C ALA A 145 12.65 -6.99 -2.17
N VAL A 146 12.87 -8.31 -2.07
CA VAL A 146 13.10 -8.99 -0.78
C VAL A 146 14.25 -8.32 -0.03
N ARG A 147 15.39 -8.13 -0.68
CA ARG A 147 16.55 -7.48 -0.06
C ARG A 147 16.26 -6.01 0.32
N ALA A 148 15.60 -5.27 -0.56
CA ALA A 148 15.35 -3.84 -0.37
C ALA A 148 14.30 -3.52 0.69
N ASN A 149 13.45 -4.50 1.06
CA ASN A 149 12.40 -4.38 2.06
C ASN A 149 12.65 -5.25 3.30
N GLU A 150 13.83 -5.87 3.43
CA GLU A 150 14.18 -6.75 4.55
C GLU A 150 13.16 -7.88 4.73
N ALA A 151 12.66 -8.42 3.61
CA ALA A 151 11.63 -9.45 3.59
C ALA A 151 12.24 -10.86 3.71
N ASP A 152 13.24 -11.03 4.57
CA ASP A 152 13.82 -12.32 4.93
C ASP A 152 12.99 -13.07 5.97
N GLU A 153 13.34 -14.31 6.26
CA GLU A 153 12.61 -15.18 7.15
C GLU A 153 12.49 -14.63 8.58
N ALA A 154 13.56 -14.03 9.10
CA ALA A 154 13.59 -13.54 10.47
C ALA A 154 12.59 -12.37 10.67
N HIS A 155 12.62 -11.41 9.73
CA HIS A 155 11.67 -10.29 9.76
C HIS A 155 10.24 -10.74 9.53
N VAL A 156 10.00 -11.69 8.61
CA VAL A 156 8.65 -12.21 8.33
C VAL A 156 8.08 -12.94 9.55
N ARG A 157 8.88 -13.75 10.25
CA ARG A 157 8.43 -14.41 11.50
C ARG A 157 8.09 -13.38 12.58
N ALA A 158 8.91 -12.34 12.74
CA ALA A 158 8.62 -11.27 13.68
C ALA A 158 7.34 -10.51 13.33
N ASP A 159 7.13 -10.22 12.04
CA ASP A 159 5.89 -9.59 11.55
C ASP A 159 4.66 -10.45 11.82
N LEU A 160 4.74 -11.75 11.56
CA LEU A 160 3.63 -12.68 11.82
C LEU A 160 3.29 -12.76 13.31
N ALA A 161 4.31 -12.78 14.18
CA ALA A 161 4.11 -12.80 15.63
C ALA A 161 3.46 -11.52 16.16
N THR A 162 3.74 -10.35 15.56
CA THR A 162 3.17 -9.06 15.98
C THR A 162 1.86 -8.71 15.29
N LEU A 163 1.50 -9.41 14.21
CA LEU A 163 0.31 -9.10 13.40
C LEU A 163 -1.00 -9.09 14.20
N PRO A 164 -1.27 -10.01 15.16
CA PRO A 164 -2.46 -9.94 16.00
C PRO A 164 -2.59 -8.64 16.80
N GLU A 165 -1.47 -8.12 17.34
CA GLU A 165 -1.45 -6.85 18.08
C GLU A 165 -1.72 -5.67 17.18
N LEU A 166 -1.14 -5.67 15.97
CA LEU A 166 -1.40 -4.63 14.97
C LEU A 166 -2.86 -4.60 14.53
N ILE A 167 -3.48 -5.77 14.33
CA ILE A 167 -4.92 -5.90 14.03
C ILE A 167 -5.74 -5.35 15.20
N HIS A 168 -5.35 -5.66 16.44
CA HIS A 168 -6.05 -5.16 17.61
C HIS A 168 -6.00 -3.63 17.69
N HIS A 169 -4.83 -3.03 17.46
CA HIS A 169 -4.69 -1.59 17.44
C HIS A 169 -5.57 -0.91 16.37
N VAL A 170 -5.68 -1.51 15.17
CA VAL A 170 -6.60 -1.00 14.15
C VAL A 170 -8.06 -1.06 14.62
N HIS A 171 -8.46 -2.11 15.35
CA HIS A 171 -9.79 -2.18 15.96
C HIS A 171 -10.01 -1.08 17.01
N ASP A 172 -8.96 -0.69 17.75
CA ASP A 172 -9.05 0.42 18.70
C ASP A 172 -9.27 1.74 17.97
N LEU A 173 -8.59 1.98 16.87
CA LEU A 173 -8.79 3.17 16.04
C LEU A 173 -10.20 3.23 15.44
N LEU A 174 -10.76 2.09 14.99
CA LEU A 174 -12.14 1.98 14.51
C LEU A 174 -13.14 2.27 15.64
N ARG A 175 -12.95 1.70 16.83
CA ARG A 175 -13.82 1.93 18.00
C ARG A 175 -13.77 3.37 18.50
N ALA A 176 -12.62 4.01 18.40
CA ALA A 176 -12.45 5.42 18.76
C ALA A 176 -13.04 6.38 17.73
N GLY A 177 -13.44 5.88 16.54
CA GLY A 177 -13.92 6.72 15.44
C GLY A 177 -12.82 7.56 14.78
N THR A 178 -11.55 7.25 15.05
CA THR A 178 -10.40 7.92 14.39
C THR A 178 -10.35 7.57 12.89
N ILE A 179 -10.76 6.34 12.57
CA ILE A 179 -10.95 5.82 11.21
C ILE A 179 -12.35 5.22 11.07
N GLY A 180 -12.81 4.97 9.85
CA GLY A 180 -14.13 4.38 9.58
C GLY A 180 -15.28 5.40 9.60
N GLY A 181 -14.99 6.70 9.53
CA GLY A 181 -16.00 7.75 9.44
C GLY A 181 -16.69 7.80 8.07
N GLU A 182 -17.68 8.71 7.94
CA GLU A 182 -18.45 8.90 6.69
C GLU A 182 -17.53 9.26 5.50
N HIS A 183 -16.54 10.10 5.77
CA HIS A 183 -15.53 10.50 4.78
C HIS A 183 -14.18 9.91 5.17
N PRO A 184 -13.65 8.96 4.40
CA PRO A 184 -12.33 8.40 4.68
C PRO A 184 -11.24 9.46 4.73
N ASN A 185 -10.36 9.36 5.71
CA ASN A 185 -9.21 10.23 5.94
C ASN A 185 -7.89 9.52 5.54
N VAL A 186 -6.76 10.17 5.69
CA VAL A 186 -5.45 9.62 5.29
C VAL A 186 -5.09 8.33 6.03
N ALA A 187 -5.46 8.21 7.32
CA ALA A 187 -5.23 6.99 8.10
C ALA A 187 -6.12 5.83 7.62
N ASP A 188 -7.39 6.13 7.26
CA ASP A 188 -8.26 5.14 6.61
C ASP A 188 -7.60 4.55 5.37
N TYR A 189 -7.12 5.41 4.45
CA TYR A 189 -6.51 4.95 3.22
C TYR A 189 -5.23 4.17 3.44
N GLN A 190 -4.38 4.61 4.35
CA GLN A 190 -3.13 3.94 4.68
C GLN A 190 -3.36 2.54 5.26
N ILE A 191 -4.27 2.43 6.23
CA ILE A 191 -4.59 1.18 6.92
C ILE A 191 -5.39 0.25 6.02
N ALA A 192 -6.44 0.75 5.35
CA ALA A 192 -7.29 -0.08 4.51
C ALA A 192 -6.54 -0.71 3.34
N THR A 193 -5.68 0.04 2.66
CA THR A 193 -4.90 -0.50 1.53
C THR A 193 -3.82 -1.48 2.00
N SER A 194 -3.24 -1.28 3.18
CA SER A 194 -2.32 -2.23 3.81
C SER A 194 -3.03 -3.54 4.18
N THR A 195 -4.22 -3.43 4.78
CA THR A 195 -5.07 -4.59 5.11
C THR A 195 -5.55 -5.31 3.84
N ALA A 196 -5.93 -4.57 2.79
CA ALA A 196 -6.32 -5.15 1.52
C ALA A 196 -5.18 -5.98 0.90
N LEU A 197 -3.94 -5.52 1.01
CA LEU A 197 -2.77 -6.29 0.60
C LEU A 197 -2.59 -7.56 1.43
N LEU A 198 -2.75 -7.51 2.76
CA LEU A 198 -2.76 -8.71 3.62
C LEU A 198 -3.84 -9.70 3.20
N ALA A 199 -5.04 -9.22 2.89
CA ALA A 199 -6.18 -10.04 2.49
C ALA A 199 -5.99 -10.76 1.14
N THR A 200 -4.98 -10.37 0.33
CA THR A 200 -4.61 -11.13 -0.89
C THR A 200 -3.93 -12.45 -0.58
N MET A 201 -3.45 -12.67 0.65
CA MET A 201 -2.66 -13.83 1.04
C MET A 201 -3.55 -14.90 1.70
N ASP A 202 -3.59 -16.11 1.14
CA ASP A 202 -4.41 -17.21 1.67
C ASP A 202 -3.95 -17.68 3.06
N ASP A 203 -2.71 -17.43 3.45
CA ASP A 203 -2.21 -17.72 4.80
C ASP A 203 -2.72 -16.72 5.84
N ILE A 204 -2.90 -15.46 5.45
CA ILE A 204 -3.24 -14.35 6.36
C ILE A 204 -4.74 -14.06 6.39
N ARG A 205 -5.43 -14.29 5.28
CA ARG A 205 -6.86 -14.00 5.17
C ARG A 205 -7.71 -14.56 6.32
N PRO A 206 -7.49 -15.82 6.80
CA PRO A 206 -8.25 -16.35 7.94
C PRO A 206 -8.11 -15.54 9.22
N MET A 207 -6.98 -14.84 9.41
CA MET A 207 -6.78 -13.96 10.57
C MET A 207 -7.61 -12.67 10.50
N LEU A 208 -8.09 -12.30 9.32
CA LEU A 208 -8.85 -11.08 9.05
C LEU A 208 -10.35 -11.34 8.89
N GLU A 209 -10.74 -12.54 8.48
CA GLU A 209 -12.13 -12.89 8.19
C GLU A 209 -13.03 -12.72 9.42
N GLY A 210 -14.21 -12.12 9.20
CA GLY A 210 -15.19 -11.82 10.25
C GLY A 210 -14.76 -10.70 11.21
N ARG A 211 -13.70 -9.98 10.92
CA ARG A 211 -13.23 -8.89 11.78
C ARG A 211 -13.48 -7.51 11.14
N PRO A 212 -13.77 -6.47 11.94
CA PRO A 212 -14.04 -5.12 11.46
C PRO A 212 -12.95 -4.54 10.54
N ILE A 213 -11.70 -4.90 10.75
CA ILE A 213 -10.57 -4.44 9.92
C ILE A 213 -10.72 -4.84 8.46
N LEU A 214 -11.24 -6.04 8.18
CA LEU A 214 -11.42 -6.51 6.80
C LEU A 214 -12.61 -5.82 6.14
N ASP A 215 -13.70 -5.60 6.90
CA ASP A 215 -14.87 -4.88 6.39
C ASP A 215 -14.53 -3.44 6.08
N HIS A 216 -13.76 -2.77 6.95
CA HIS A 216 -13.20 -1.44 6.70
C HIS A 216 -12.34 -1.42 5.42
N ALA A 217 -11.43 -2.39 5.26
CA ALA A 217 -10.59 -2.47 4.08
C ALA A 217 -11.42 -2.66 2.78
N ARG A 218 -12.46 -3.49 2.81
CA ARG A 218 -13.36 -3.71 1.67
C ARG A 218 -14.15 -2.46 1.30
N GLN A 219 -14.57 -1.69 2.30
CA GLN A 219 -15.32 -0.45 2.10
C GLN A 219 -14.43 0.67 1.53
N VAL A 220 -13.26 0.88 2.11
CA VAL A 220 -12.38 2.02 1.80
C VAL A 220 -11.49 1.75 0.58
N ALA A 221 -11.02 0.52 0.42
CA ALA A 221 -10.08 0.11 -0.64
C ALA A 221 -10.61 -1.08 -1.46
N PRO A 222 -11.79 -0.96 -2.10
CA PRO A 222 -12.39 -2.06 -2.86
C PRO A 222 -11.56 -2.41 -4.09
N GLY A 223 -11.55 -3.71 -4.45
CA GLY A 223 -10.94 -4.17 -5.71
C GLY A 223 -9.41 -4.12 -5.73
N TYR A 224 -8.76 -4.20 -4.56
CA TYR A 224 -7.30 -4.30 -4.50
C TYR A 224 -6.82 -5.56 -5.25
N PRO A 225 -5.85 -5.43 -6.20
CA PRO A 225 -5.43 -6.54 -7.05
C PRO A 225 -4.47 -7.48 -6.34
N GLY A 226 -4.40 -8.70 -6.82
CA GLY A 226 -3.41 -9.67 -6.39
C GLY A 226 -3.98 -10.86 -5.63
N HIS A 227 -3.19 -11.94 -5.66
CA HIS A 227 -3.44 -13.16 -4.91
C HIS A 227 -2.11 -13.83 -4.59
N VAL A 228 -1.99 -14.40 -3.41
CA VAL A 228 -0.83 -15.20 -2.97
C VAL A 228 -1.33 -16.51 -2.40
N ASN A 229 -0.84 -17.62 -2.95
CA ASN A 229 -1.11 -18.95 -2.45
C ASN A 229 -0.54 -19.14 -1.03
N ARG A 230 -0.97 -20.19 -0.33
CA ARG A 230 -0.35 -20.60 0.94
C ARG A 230 1.09 -21.03 0.72
N VAL A 231 2.01 -20.39 1.43
CA VAL A 231 3.46 -20.62 1.31
C VAL A 231 4.19 -20.58 2.63
N PHE A 232 3.58 -20.07 3.71
CA PHE A 232 4.20 -20.03 5.02
C PHE A 232 4.02 -21.35 5.77
N PRO A 233 5.06 -21.83 6.48
CA PRO A 233 4.94 -22.94 7.38
C PRO A 233 3.88 -22.70 8.46
N GLN A 234 3.13 -23.75 8.83
CA GLN A 234 2.04 -23.61 9.81
C GLN A 234 2.52 -23.16 11.19
N ASP A 235 3.72 -23.57 11.58
CA ASP A 235 4.33 -23.14 12.85
C ASP A 235 4.61 -21.63 12.92
N TRP A 236 4.68 -20.94 11.78
CA TRP A 236 4.81 -19.48 11.74
C TRP A 236 3.49 -18.74 11.97
N LEU A 237 2.38 -19.41 11.70
CA LEU A 237 1.02 -18.84 11.77
C LEU A 237 0.32 -19.10 13.10
N GLN A 238 0.96 -19.83 14.01
CA GLN A 238 0.39 -20.27 15.30
C GLN A 238 0.84 -19.38 16.47
N ALA A 239 1.25 -18.14 16.22
CA ALA A 239 1.67 -17.20 17.28
C ALA A 239 0.48 -16.59 18.04
#